data_a6082f7ccbf36be01d55551270bc0ecd
#
_entry.id   a6082f7ccbf36be01d55551270bc0ecd
#
_cell.length_a   1.000
_cell.length_b   1.000
_cell.length_c   1.000
_cell.angle_alpha   90.00
_cell.angle_beta   90.00
_cell.angle_gamma   90.00
#
_symmetry.space_group_name_H-M   'P 1'
#
loop_
_entity.id
_entity.type
_entity.pdbx_description
1 polymer ?
#
loop_
_entity_poly.entity_id
_entity_poly.type
_entity_poly.pdbx_seq_one_letter_code
_entity_poly.pdbx_strand_id
1 'polypeptide(L)'
;MASLPTDKLDALERRFDSIEAAMSGSPDPEAYVRLSKEYAELSPMVAKVREYRAALSDLAGTEELARSGDKEMAELAYEEMGELKEKVEALSQEIRILLLPKDAADEKSAILEVRAGTGGDEAALFAGDLFRMYQRYAESQGWKVSVMEASEGDAGGYKEIIATVSGKLKYESGVHRVQRVPDTGASGRIHTSAATVAVLPEVEDIDIEIRPEDIRIDTMRASGAGGQHVNTTDSAVRITHIPSGIVVTSAEKSQHQNRANAMKVLRARLFDEQDQKASSERAESRKSQVGSGDRSERIRTYNFPQGRVTDHRINLTLYKLPQIITGEALGEVIDALITENQAAQLAAMEQGA
;
A
#
# COMPACT_ATOMS: atom_id res chain seq x y z
N MET A 1 20.65 9.56 -23.69
CA MET A 1 19.27 9.22 -23.32
C MET A 1 19.12 7.71 -23.42
N ALA A 2 18.73 7.02 -22.35
CA ALA A 2 18.44 5.59 -22.40
C ALA A 2 17.16 5.40 -23.23
N SER A 3 17.22 4.62 -24.31
CA SER A 3 16.06 4.32 -25.14
C SER A 3 15.08 3.46 -24.36
N LEU A 4 13.78 3.66 -24.57
CA LEU A 4 12.75 2.78 -24.01
C LEU A 4 12.98 1.34 -24.50
N PRO A 5 12.75 0.32 -23.65
CA PRO A 5 12.91 -1.09 -24.03
C PRO A 5 11.81 -1.50 -25.05
N THR A 6 12.13 -1.42 -26.33
CA THR A 6 11.19 -1.72 -27.44
C THR A 6 10.52 -3.06 -27.30
N ASP A 7 11.26 -4.09 -26.88
CA ASP A 7 10.72 -5.45 -26.70
C ASP A 7 9.60 -5.51 -25.65
N LYS A 8 9.73 -4.72 -24.57
CA LYS A 8 8.69 -4.63 -23.54
C LYS A 8 7.45 -3.90 -24.05
N LEU A 9 7.63 -2.82 -24.83
CA LEU A 9 6.53 -2.08 -25.43
C LEU A 9 5.76 -2.96 -26.44
N ASP A 10 6.47 -3.70 -27.27
CA ASP A 10 5.87 -4.66 -28.23
C ASP A 10 5.12 -5.78 -27.51
N ALA A 11 5.64 -6.26 -26.39
CA ALA A 11 4.98 -7.29 -25.60
C ALA A 11 3.67 -6.78 -24.98
N LEU A 12 3.66 -5.51 -24.50
CA LEU A 12 2.47 -4.86 -23.93
C LEU A 12 1.37 -4.68 -24.99
N GLU A 13 1.70 -4.17 -26.17
CA GLU A 13 0.72 -4.01 -27.25
C GLU A 13 0.16 -5.35 -27.69
N ARG A 14 1.00 -6.36 -27.92
CA ARG A 14 0.56 -7.72 -28.27
C ARG A 14 -0.36 -8.31 -27.21
N ARG A 15 -0.04 -8.08 -25.92
CA ARG A 15 -0.89 -8.55 -24.82
C ARG A 15 -2.23 -7.87 -24.83
N PHE A 16 -2.26 -6.55 -25.01
CA PHE A 16 -3.48 -5.75 -25.09
C PHE A 16 -4.38 -6.20 -26.24
N ASP A 17 -3.82 -6.35 -27.45
CA ASP A 17 -4.56 -6.81 -28.62
C ASP A 17 -5.09 -8.25 -28.42
N SER A 18 -4.34 -9.11 -27.73
CA SER A 18 -4.77 -10.48 -27.36
C SER A 18 -5.96 -10.45 -26.37
N ILE A 19 -5.98 -9.51 -25.41
CA ILE A 19 -7.08 -9.36 -24.46
C ILE A 19 -8.33 -8.87 -25.21
N GLU A 20 -8.18 -7.87 -26.07
CA GLU A 20 -9.28 -7.32 -26.88
C GLU A 20 -9.92 -8.38 -27.79
N ALA A 21 -9.10 -9.20 -28.42
CA ALA A 21 -9.56 -10.34 -29.20
C ALA A 21 -10.28 -11.41 -28.35
N ALA A 22 -9.73 -11.71 -27.16
CA ALA A 22 -10.32 -12.68 -26.24
C ALA A 22 -11.68 -12.20 -25.68
N MET A 23 -11.80 -10.91 -25.36
CA MET A 23 -13.07 -10.31 -24.89
C MET A 23 -14.14 -10.33 -25.99
N SER A 24 -13.75 -10.16 -27.26
CA SER A 24 -14.66 -10.23 -28.42
C SER A 24 -15.17 -11.67 -28.70
N GLY A 25 -14.46 -12.68 -28.22
CA GLY A 25 -14.77 -14.10 -28.40
C GLY A 25 -15.84 -14.66 -27.45
N SER A 26 -16.57 -13.84 -26.71
CA SER A 26 -17.58 -14.23 -25.72
C SER A 26 -17.06 -15.22 -24.66
N PRO A 27 -16.08 -14.82 -23.85
CA PRO A 27 -15.55 -15.64 -22.78
C PRO A 27 -16.60 -15.91 -21.68
N ASP A 28 -16.35 -16.88 -20.81
CA ASP A 28 -17.19 -17.09 -19.63
C ASP A 28 -17.16 -15.88 -18.68
N PRO A 29 -18.16 -15.73 -17.78
CA PRO A 29 -18.28 -14.52 -16.94
C PRO A 29 -17.06 -14.26 -16.06
N GLU A 30 -16.39 -15.29 -15.53
CA GLU A 30 -15.21 -15.12 -14.66
C GLU A 30 -13.99 -14.68 -15.49
N ALA A 31 -13.78 -15.30 -16.65
CA ALA A 31 -12.74 -14.90 -17.59
C ALA A 31 -12.97 -13.47 -18.10
N TYR A 32 -14.23 -13.09 -18.37
CA TYR A 32 -14.56 -11.72 -18.79
C TYR A 32 -14.19 -10.69 -17.75
N VAL A 33 -14.54 -10.92 -16.47
CA VAL A 33 -14.19 -10.01 -15.37
C VAL A 33 -12.67 -9.85 -15.25
N ARG A 34 -11.92 -10.96 -15.33
CA ARG A 34 -10.46 -10.93 -15.27
C ARG A 34 -9.85 -10.15 -16.43
N LEU A 35 -10.30 -10.45 -17.67
CA LEU A 35 -9.84 -9.76 -18.87
C LEU A 35 -10.19 -8.26 -18.86
N SER A 36 -11.38 -7.90 -18.38
CA SER A 36 -11.80 -6.49 -18.26
C SER A 36 -10.93 -5.70 -17.27
N LYS A 37 -10.52 -6.31 -16.16
CA LYS A 37 -9.59 -5.67 -15.22
C LYS A 37 -8.23 -5.44 -15.89
N GLU A 38 -7.67 -6.47 -16.53
CA GLU A 38 -6.39 -6.39 -17.21
C GLU A 38 -6.43 -5.36 -18.37
N TYR A 39 -7.54 -5.32 -19.13
CA TYR A 39 -7.77 -4.32 -20.17
C TYR A 39 -7.76 -2.89 -19.60
N ALA A 40 -8.48 -2.65 -18.51
CA ALA A 40 -8.55 -1.34 -17.88
C ALA A 40 -7.17 -0.88 -17.34
N GLU A 41 -6.34 -1.82 -16.87
CA GLU A 41 -4.98 -1.52 -16.40
C GLU A 41 -4.02 -1.19 -17.55
N LEU A 42 -4.08 -1.93 -18.64
CA LEU A 42 -3.15 -1.77 -19.76
C LEU A 42 -3.54 -0.62 -20.71
N SER A 43 -4.84 -0.31 -20.83
CA SER A 43 -5.36 0.68 -21.78
C SER A 43 -4.66 2.04 -21.72
N PRO A 44 -4.47 2.69 -20.54
CA PRO A 44 -3.81 3.99 -20.48
C PRO A 44 -2.33 3.92 -20.88
N MET A 45 -1.65 2.81 -20.57
CA MET A 45 -0.25 2.59 -20.93
C MET A 45 -0.08 2.39 -22.44
N VAL A 46 -0.92 1.52 -23.06
CA VAL A 46 -0.88 1.26 -24.50
C VAL A 46 -1.24 2.51 -25.29
N ALA A 47 -2.18 3.32 -24.82
CA ALA A 47 -2.51 4.60 -25.43
C ALA A 47 -1.27 5.53 -25.50
N LYS A 48 -0.52 5.64 -24.42
CA LYS A 48 0.73 6.44 -24.37
C LYS A 48 1.83 5.85 -25.24
N VAL A 49 1.98 4.54 -25.29
CA VAL A 49 2.94 3.87 -26.18
C VAL A 49 2.62 4.14 -27.66
N ARG A 50 1.35 4.07 -28.04
CA ARG A 50 0.91 4.39 -29.41
C ARG A 50 1.14 5.85 -29.76
N GLU A 51 0.86 6.77 -28.82
CA GLU A 51 1.14 8.21 -29.01
C GLU A 51 2.65 8.49 -29.15
N TYR A 52 3.49 7.84 -28.35
CA TYR A 52 4.93 7.92 -28.45
C TYR A 52 5.46 7.42 -29.81
N ARG A 53 4.96 6.29 -30.30
CA ARG A 53 5.34 5.75 -31.63
C ARG A 53 4.90 6.67 -32.77
N ALA A 54 3.71 7.24 -32.68
CA ALA A 54 3.26 8.23 -33.63
C ALA A 54 4.18 9.45 -33.68
N ALA A 55 4.51 10.00 -32.50
CA ALA A 55 5.42 11.14 -32.38
C ALA A 55 6.84 10.84 -32.91
N LEU A 56 7.34 9.62 -32.72
CA LEU A 56 8.62 9.17 -33.29
C LEU A 56 8.55 9.08 -34.83
N SER A 57 7.43 8.57 -35.38
CA SER A 57 7.21 8.49 -36.82
C SER A 57 7.15 9.88 -37.44
N ASP A 58 6.40 10.80 -36.80
CA ASP A 58 6.26 12.20 -37.22
C ASP A 58 7.64 12.89 -37.20
N LEU A 59 8.41 12.71 -36.13
CA LEU A 59 9.77 13.25 -36.00
C LEU A 59 10.69 12.76 -37.12
N ALA A 60 10.64 11.45 -37.44
CA ALA A 60 11.44 10.88 -38.54
C ALA A 60 11.02 11.47 -39.89
N GLY A 61 9.72 11.64 -40.15
CA GLY A 61 9.21 12.29 -41.37
C GLY A 61 9.63 13.76 -41.46
N THR A 62 9.56 14.50 -40.36
CA THR A 62 9.99 15.91 -40.31
C THR A 62 11.50 16.04 -40.50
N GLU A 63 12.32 15.10 -39.99
CA GLU A 63 13.77 15.05 -40.24
C GLU A 63 14.11 14.81 -41.71
N GLU A 64 13.31 14.02 -42.43
CA GLU A 64 13.50 13.84 -43.88
C GLU A 64 13.13 15.10 -44.64
N LEU A 65 12.05 15.80 -44.25
CA LEU A 65 11.65 17.09 -44.83
C LEU A 65 12.74 18.19 -44.63
N ALA A 66 13.34 18.23 -43.45
CA ALA A 66 14.43 19.16 -43.16
C ALA A 66 15.66 18.95 -44.06
N ARG A 67 15.83 17.75 -44.63
CA ARG A 67 16.93 17.40 -45.56
C ARG A 67 16.56 17.60 -47.05
N SER A 68 15.33 17.96 -47.37
CA SER A 68 14.78 17.97 -48.75
C SER A 68 15.34 19.07 -49.66
N GLY A 69 16.16 20.02 -49.16
CA GLY A 69 16.82 21.05 -49.94
C GLY A 69 15.99 22.32 -50.24
N ASP A 70 14.70 22.35 -49.90
CA ASP A 70 13.84 23.53 -49.92
C ASP A 70 14.02 24.32 -48.62
N LYS A 71 14.47 25.58 -48.71
CA LYS A 71 14.83 26.38 -47.54
C LYS A 71 13.62 26.75 -46.67
N GLU A 72 12.47 27.08 -47.28
CA GLU A 72 11.25 27.43 -46.52
C GLU A 72 10.70 26.20 -45.80
N MET A 73 10.63 25.05 -46.47
CA MET A 73 10.21 23.78 -45.88
C MET A 73 11.17 23.32 -44.79
N ALA A 74 12.47 23.52 -44.97
CA ALA A 74 13.47 23.13 -43.95
C ALA A 74 13.36 24.00 -42.69
N GLU A 75 13.12 25.32 -42.78
CA GLU A 75 12.90 26.19 -41.61
C GLU A 75 11.69 25.79 -40.81
N LEU A 76 10.54 25.53 -41.43
CA LEU A 76 9.33 25.01 -40.77
C LEU A 76 9.57 23.64 -40.13
N ALA A 77 10.26 22.76 -40.85
CA ALA A 77 10.61 21.44 -40.33
C ALA A 77 11.51 21.52 -39.07
N TYR A 78 12.43 22.46 -38.99
CA TYR A 78 13.26 22.65 -37.80
C TYR A 78 12.50 23.15 -36.59
N GLU A 79 11.49 24.02 -36.75
CA GLU A 79 10.59 24.43 -35.66
C GLU A 79 9.75 23.24 -35.15
N GLU A 80 9.10 22.52 -36.06
CA GLU A 80 8.29 21.35 -35.73
C GLU A 80 9.09 20.20 -35.07
N MET A 81 10.33 19.99 -35.53
CA MET A 81 11.27 19.05 -34.90
C MET A 81 11.57 19.39 -33.44
N GLY A 82 11.61 20.68 -33.07
CA GLY A 82 11.81 21.12 -31.71
C GLY A 82 10.65 20.65 -30.81
N GLU A 83 9.43 20.93 -31.21
CA GLU A 83 8.20 20.55 -30.48
C GLU A 83 8.05 19.02 -30.39
N LEU A 84 8.29 18.31 -31.50
CA LEU A 84 8.20 16.84 -31.54
C LEU A 84 9.27 16.18 -30.64
N LYS A 85 10.48 16.71 -30.56
CA LYS A 85 11.51 16.20 -29.64
C LYS A 85 11.11 16.36 -28.17
N GLU A 86 10.56 17.51 -27.81
CA GLU A 86 10.06 17.75 -26.46
C GLU A 86 8.88 16.79 -26.14
N LYS A 87 7.95 16.61 -27.09
CA LYS A 87 6.83 15.67 -26.95
C LYS A 87 7.30 14.22 -26.78
N VAL A 88 8.26 13.77 -27.58
CA VAL A 88 8.84 12.43 -27.51
C VAL A 88 9.53 12.22 -26.15
N GLU A 89 10.27 13.20 -25.65
CA GLU A 89 10.93 13.11 -24.34
C GLU A 89 9.90 13.04 -23.21
N ALA A 90 8.88 13.92 -23.23
CA ALA A 90 7.80 13.91 -22.23
C ALA A 90 7.06 12.54 -22.20
N LEU A 91 6.67 12.03 -23.37
CA LEU A 91 6.02 10.73 -23.49
C LEU A 91 6.93 9.58 -23.04
N SER A 92 8.22 9.66 -23.34
CA SER A 92 9.21 8.68 -22.87
C SER A 92 9.27 8.64 -21.34
N GLN A 93 9.26 9.78 -20.66
CA GLN A 93 9.25 9.85 -19.20
C GLN A 93 7.93 9.31 -18.62
N GLU A 94 6.78 9.69 -19.19
CA GLU A 94 5.49 9.17 -18.75
C GLU A 94 5.42 7.64 -18.87
N ILE A 95 5.88 7.07 -19.99
CA ILE A 95 5.90 5.63 -20.21
C ILE A 95 6.83 4.94 -19.20
N ARG A 96 8.02 5.50 -18.92
CA ARG A 96 8.92 4.95 -17.91
C ARG A 96 8.26 4.86 -16.54
N ILE A 97 7.53 5.90 -16.14
CA ILE A 97 6.78 5.92 -14.87
C ILE A 97 5.67 4.85 -14.88
N LEU A 98 4.94 4.72 -15.99
CA LEU A 98 3.89 3.70 -16.12
C LEU A 98 4.43 2.25 -16.12
N LEU A 99 5.67 2.05 -16.55
CA LEU A 99 6.36 0.75 -16.53
C LEU A 99 6.91 0.36 -15.15
N LEU A 100 6.91 1.28 -14.17
CA LEU A 100 7.31 0.95 -12.82
C LEU A 100 6.37 -0.09 -12.21
N PRO A 101 6.89 -1.05 -11.44
CA PRO A 101 6.05 -2.04 -10.79
C PRO A 101 5.07 -1.33 -9.84
N LYS A 102 3.79 -1.54 -10.07
CA LYS A 102 2.75 -1.06 -9.16
C LYS A 102 2.83 -1.87 -7.87
N ASP A 103 2.83 -1.17 -6.75
CA ASP A 103 2.70 -1.81 -5.45
C ASP A 103 1.25 -2.27 -5.26
N ALA A 104 1.03 -3.57 -5.11
CA ALA A 104 -0.30 -4.12 -4.88
C ALA A 104 -0.98 -3.53 -3.62
N ALA A 105 -0.19 -3.03 -2.68
CA ALA A 105 -0.68 -2.33 -1.51
C ALA A 105 -1.28 -0.94 -1.84
N ASP A 106 -0.92 -0.33 -2.98
CA ASP A 106 -1.45 0.97 -3.40
C ASP A 106 -2.92 0.92 -3.85
N GLU A 107 -3.45 -0.26 -4.17
CA GLU A 107 -4.84 -0.45 -4.61
C GLU A 107 -5.78 -0.82 -3.45
N LYS A 108 -5.23 -1.25 -2.31
CA LYS A 108 -6.00 -1.64 -1.14
C LYS A 108 -6.18 -0.47 -0.18
N SER A 109 -7.24 -0.55 0.62
CA SER A 109 -7.38 0.33 1.79
C SER A 109 -6.21 0.12 2.74
N ALA A 110 -5.82 1.18 3.42
CA ALA A 110 -4.76 1.15 4.41
C ALA A 110 -5.29 1.42 5.82
N ILE A 111 -4.68 0.81 6.80
CA ILE A 111 -4.88 1.12 8.21
C ILE A 111 -3.88 2.22 8.57
N LEU A 112 -4.41 3.41 8.84
CA LEU A 112 -3.65 4.55 9.37
C LEU A 112 -3.69 4.50 10.89
N GLU A 113 -2.53 4.41 11.50
CA GLU A 113 -2.35 4.43 12.93
C GLU A 113 -1.51 5.65 13.32
N VAL A 114 -2.03 6.51 14.17
CA VAL A 114 -1.33 7.69 14.69
C VAL A 114 -1.26 7.58 16.19
N ARG A 115 -0.04 7.63 16.75
CA ARG A 115 0.22 7.52 18.19
C ARG A 115 1.02 8.70 18.70
N ALA A 116 0.71 9.14 19.91
CA ALA A 116 1.55 10.04 20.65
C ALA A 116 2.91 9.38 20.95
N GLY A 117 3.98 10.10 20.60
CA GLY A 117 5.35 9.68 20.92
C GLY A 117 5.89 10.45 22.13
N THR A 118 7.15 10.88 22.05
CA THR A 118 7.81 11.64 23.13
C THR A 118 7.23 13.04 23.23
N GLY A 119 6.70 13.42 24.42
CA GLY A 119 6.19 14.79 24.66
C GLY A 119 4.94 14.90 25.54
N GLY A 120 4.45 13.78 26.09
CA GLY A 120 3.27 13.77 26.98
C GLY A 120 2.01 14.28 26.28
N ASP A 121 1.23 15.12 26.97
CA ASP A 121 -0.05 15.68 26.46
C ASP A 121 0.11 16.43 25.14
N GLU A 122 1.23 17.14 24.96
CA GLU A 122 1.50 17.85 23.71
C GLU A 122 1.68 16.88 22.51
N ALA A 123 2.26 15.72 22.74
CA ALA A 123 2.36 14.68 21.71
C ALA A 123 0.98 14.11 21.36
N ALA A 124 0.06 13.99 22.34
CA ALA A 124 -1.31 13.54 22.10
C ALA A 124 -2.12 14.59 21.30
N LEU A 125 -1.98 15.87 21.65
CA LEU A 125 -2.58 16.97 20.88
C LEU A 125 -2.06 16.99 19.44
N PHE A 126 -0.75 16.82 19.25
CA PHE A 126 -0.15 16.78 17.92
C PHE A 126 -0.58 15.55 17.11
N ALA A 127 -0.75 14.39 17.75
CA ALA A 127 -1.32 13.22 17.09
C ALA A 127 -2.74 13.49 16.59
N GLY A 128 -3.54 14.23 17.37
CA GLY A 128 -4.86 14.70 16.94
C GLY A 128 -4.81 15.68 15.76
N ASP A 129 -3.83 16.57 15.73
CA ASP A 129 -3.63 17.50 14.61
C ASP A 129 -3.25 16.74 13.33
N LEU A 130 -2.32 15.77 13.43
CA LEU A 130 -1.93 14.92 12.30
C LEU A 130 -3.11 14.11 11.76
N PHE A 131 -3.89 13.49 12.65
CA PHE A 131 -5.05 12.72 12.21
C PHE A 131 -6.07 13.60 11.48
N ARG A 132 -6.38 14.78 11.99
CA ARG A 132 -7.26 15.77 11.33
C ARG A 132 -6.71 16.23 9.98
N MET A 133 -5.40 16.43 9.87
CA MET A 133 -4.74 16.76 8.62
C MET A 133 -4.97 15.66 7.58
N TYR A 134 -4.74 14.39 7.94
CA TYR A 134 -4.96 13.26 7.04
C TYR A 134 -6.43 13.07 6.69
N GLN A 135 -7.33 13.24 7.64
CA GLN A 135 -8.76 13.14 7.40
C GLN A 135 -9.23 14.17 6.37
N ARG A 136 -8.87 15.43 6.53
CA ARG A 136 -9.24 16.50 5.59
C ARG A 136 -8.61 16.30 4.22
N TYR A 137 -7.36 15.87 4.18
CA TYR A 137 -6.71 15.54 2.91
C TYR A 137 -7.43 14.37 2.22
N ALA A 138 -7.76 13.31 2.93
CA ALA A 138 -8.51 12.19 2.41
C ALA A 138 -9.89 12.63 1.85
N GLU A 139 -10.61 13.48 2.58
CA GLU A 139 -11.89 14.07 2.14
C GLU A 139 -11.72 14.86 0.85
N SER A 140 -10.65 15.66 0.71
CA SER A 140 -10.37 16.43 -0.51
C SER A 140 -10.07 15.54 -1.72
N GLN A 141 -9.54 14.33 -1.48
CA GLN A 141 -9.27 13.32 -2.51
C GLN A 141 -10.47 12.40 -2.77
N GLY A 142 -11.60 12.59 -2.08
CA GLY A 142 -12.76 11.72 -2.17
C GLY A 142 -12.56 10.33 -1.52
N TRP A 143 -11.55 10.18 -0.66
CA TRP A 143 -11.29 8.93 0.05
C TRP A 143 -12.16 8.81 1.28
N LYS A 144 -12.56 7.57 1.57
CA LYS A 144 -13.35 7.27 2.77
C LYS A 144 -12.42 7.02 3.95
N VAL A 145 -12.69 7.68 5.08
CA VAL A 145 -12.01 7.46 6.36
C VAL A 145 -13.01 6.91 7.36
N SER A 146 -12.66 5.81 8.02
CA SER A 146 -13.48 5.19 9.06
C SER A 146 -12.63 4.91 10.29
N VAL A 147 -12.94 5.57 11.41
CA VAL A 147 -12.24 5.33 12.69
C VAL A 147 -12.64 3.96 13.22
N MET A 148 -11.64 3.14 13.52
CA MET A 148 -11.80 1.80 14.10
C MET A 148 -11.66 1.85 15.62
N GLU A 149 -10.64 2.53 16.12
CA GLU A 149 -10.30 2.62 17.53
C GLU A 149 -9.69 4.00 17.84
N ALA A 150 -10.03 4.55 18.99
CA ALA A 150 -9.46 5.81 19.47
C ALA A 150 -9.26 5.76 20.98
N SER A 151 -8.05 6.13 21.43
CA SER A 151 -7.72 6.35 22.83
C SER A 151 -7.38 7.82 23.02
N GLU A 152 -8.23 8.54 23.71
CA GLU A 152 -8.09 9.99 23.92
C GLU A 152 -6.96 10.33 24.90
N GLY A 153 -6.32 11.48 24.69
CA GLY A 153 -5.37 12.06 25.62
C GLY A 153 -6.07 12.80 26.76
N ASP A 154 -5.41 12.90 27.91
CA ASP A 154 -5.98 13.54 29.12
C ASP A 154 -6.22 15.05 28.94
N ALA A 155 -5.42 15.71 28.10
CA ALA A 155 -5.55 17.13 27.72
C ALA A 155 -6.23 17.32 26.34
N GLY A 156 -6.85 16.26 25.78
CA GLY A 156 -7.37 16.21 24.42
C GLY A 156 -6.37 15.60 23.43
N GLY A 157 -6.77 15.52 22.15
CA GLY A 157 -6.02 14.77 21.14
C GLY A 157 -6.12 13.28 21.38
N TYR A 158 -5.15 12.51 20.85
CA TYR A 158 -5.16 11.05 20.92
C TYR A 158 -3.85 10.49 21.44
N LYS A 159 -3.92 9.60 22.43
CA LYS A 159 -2.81 8.71 22.78
C LYS A 159 -2.55 7.75 21.61
N GLU A 160 -3.65 7.27 21.01
CA GLU A 160 -3.65 6.43 19.82
C GLU A 160 -4.96 6.60 19.06
N ILE A 161 -4.90 6.65 17.74
CA ILE A 161 -6.08 6.56 16.87
C ILE A 161 -5.76 5.69 15.67
N ILE A 162 -6.68 4.77 15.37
CA ILE A 162 -6.60 3.81 14.27
C ILE A 162 -7.81 4.01 13.36
N ALA A 163 -7.56 4.18 12.07
CA ALA A 163 -8.61 4.36 11.07
C ALA A 163 -8.27 3.64 9.78
N THR A 164 -9.30 3.17 9.05
CA THR A 164 -9.14 2.73 7.66
C THR A 164 -9.25 3.92 6.73
N VAL A 165 -8.38 3.97 5.73
CA VAL A 165 -8.33 5.01 4.70
C VAL A 165 -8.23 4.36 3.33
N SER A 166 -9.20 4.65 2.45
CA SER A 166 -9.19 4.17 1.06
C SER A 166 -8.28 5.07 0.22
N GLY A 167 -6.95 4.97 0.40
CA GLY A 167 -6.04 5.84 -0.38
C GLY A 167 -4.57 5.68 -0.02
N LYS A 168 -3.73 6.42 -0.76
CA LYS A 168 -2.27 6.26 -0.79
C LYS A 168 -1.57 7.15 0.23
N LEU A 169 -1.45 6.70 1.47
CA LEU A 169 -0.70 7.40 2.53
C LEU A 169 0.61 6.71 2.94
N LYS A 170 1.08 5.70 2.22
CA LYS A 170 2.26 4.89 2.60
C LYS A 170 3.52 5.71 2.88
N TYR A 171 3.68 6.85 2.21
CA TYR A 171 4.83 7.74 2.41
C TYR A 171 4.74 8.58 3.70
N GLU A 172 3.63 8.51 4.42
CA GLU A 172 3.46 9.23 5.68
C GLU A 172 3.95 8.44 6.91
N SER A 173 4.34 7.18 6.72
CA SER A 173 4.84 6.33 7.80
C SER A 173 6.17 6.83 8.34
N GLY A 174 6.26 6.96 9.67
CA GLY A 174 7.46 7.36 10.38
C GLY A 174 7.20 8.26 11.58
N VAL A 175 8.26 8.90 12.07
CA VAL A 175 8.21 9.84 13.20
C VAL A 175 8.03 11.27 12.71
N HIS A 176 6.95 11.92 13.13
CA HIS A 176 6.65 13.32 12.86
C HIS A 176 7.00 14.16 14.09
N ARG A 177 7.78 15.21 13.90
CA ARG A 177 8.24 16.09 14.97
C ARG A 177 7.58 17.45 14.89
N VAL A 178 7.04 17.93 16.01
CA VAL A 178 6.49 19.27 16.13
C VAL A 178 7.38 20.15 17.01
N GLN A 179 7.49 21.41 16.63
CA GLN A 179 8.14 22.47 17.39
C GLN A 179 7.16 23.64 17.52
N ARG A 180 6.55 23.79 18.69
CA ARG A 180 5.64 24.89 19.02
C ARG A 180 5.65 25.18 20.52
N VAL A 181 5.04 26.30 20.91
CA VAL A 181 4.69 26.55 22.32
C VAL A 181 3.49 25.66 22.63
N PRO A 182 3.59 24.74 23.61
CA PRO A 182 2.48 23.84 23.93
C PRO A 182 1.29 24.61 24.48
N ASP A 183 0.08 24.25 24.07
CA ASP A 183 -1.16 24.78 24.65
C ASP A 183 -1.32 24.40 26.14
N THR A 184 -0.65 23.33 26.57
CA THR A 184 -0.61 22.82 27.95
C THR A 184 0.44 23.49 28.83
N GLY A 185 1.31 24.34 28.27
CA GLY A 185 2.47 24.92 28.96
C GLY A 185 2.33 26.38 29.31
N ALA A 186 2.33 26.72 30.62
CA ALA A 186 2.30 28.08 31.10
C ALA A 186 3.58 28.92 30.84
N SER A 187 4.67 28.29 30.34
CA SER A 187 6.00 28.93 30.27
C SER A 187 6.30 29.68 28.97
N GLY A 188 5.46 29.62 27.96
CA GLY A 188 5.67 30.24 26.65
C GLY A 188 6.93 29.79 25.92
N ARG A 189 7.58 28.70 26.35
CA ARG A 189 8.79 28.13 25.72
C ARG A 189 8.40 27.18 24.60
N ILE A 190 9.21 27.19 23.52
CA ILE A 190 9.06 26.24 22.43
C ILE A 190 9.48 24.84 22.93
N HIS A 191 8.56 23.90 22.84
CA HIS A 191 8.82 22.48 23.11
C HIS A 191 8.94 21.71 21.82
N THR A 192 9.62 20.57 21.90
CA THR A 192 9.74 19.61 20.79
C THR A 192 9.07 18.33 21.21
N SER A 193 7.98 17.98 20.52
CA SER A 193 7.25 16.74 20.73
C SER A 193 7.23 15.90 19.44
N ALA A 194 6.87 14.66 19.55
CA ALA A 194 6.80 13.73 18.40
C ALA A 194 5.53 12.90 18.47
N ALA A 195 5.02 12.57 17.30
CA ALA A 195 3.99 11.56 17.10
C ALA A 195 4.46 10.58 16.01
N THR A 196 3.98 9.36 16.07
CA THR A 196 4.32 8.32 15.11
C THR A 196 3.13 8.02 14.22
N VAL A 197 3.40 7.81 12.96
CA VAL A 197 2.41 7.42 11.95
C VAL A 197 2.84 6.09 11.36
N ALA A 198 1.95 5.10 11.39
CA ALA A 198 2.14 3.86 10.66
C ALA A 198 1.01 3.70 9.64
N VAL A 199 1.36 3.26 8.44
CA VAL A 199 0.41 2.95 7.38
C VAL A 199 0.61 1.49 7.00
N LEU A 200 -0.38 0.67 7.31
CA LEU A 200 -0.35 -0.77 7.12
C LEU A 200 -1.41 -1.16 6.08
N PRO A 201 -1.15 -2.13 5.21
CA PRO A 201 -2.19 -2.63 4.31
C PRO A 201 -3.33 -3.25 5.11
N GLU A 202 -4.57 -3.01 4.68
CA GLU A 202 -5.73 -3.70 5.22
C GLU A 202 -5.64 -5.18 4.85
N VAL A 203 -5.76 -6.05 5.85
CA VAL A 203 -5.75 -7.49 5.66
C VAL A 203 -7.17 -7.96 5.41
N GLU A 204 -7.37 -8.73 4.36
CA GLU A 204 -8.65 -9.39 4.09
C GLU A 204 -8.99 -10.39 5.20
N ASP A 205 -10.27 -10.63 5.41
CA ASP A 205 -10.73 -11.63 6.37
C ASP A 205 -10.09 -12.99 6.09
N ILE A 206 -9.58 -13.61 7.15
CA ILE A 206 -8.96 -14.93 7.06
C ILE A 206 -10.05 -15.97 6.87
N ASP A 207 -10.25 -16.44 5.64
CA ASP A 207 -11.12 -17.57 5.37
C ASP A 207 -10.30 -18.87 5.42
N ILE A 208 -10.67 -19.75 6.36
CA ILE A 208 -9.99 -21.01 6.56
C ILE A 208 -10.72 -22.12 5.82
N GLU A 209 -10.22 -22.47 4.66
CA GLU A 209 -10.63 -23.65 3.92
C GLU A 209 -9.81 -24.87 4.41
N ILE A 210 -10.49 -25.84 5.02
CA ILE A 210 -9.87 -27.11 5.41
C ILE A 210 -10.25 -28.15 4.36
N ARG A 211 -9.30 -28.53 3.51
CA ARG A 211 -9.52 -29.55 2.49
C ARG A 211 -9.46 -30.95 3.10
N PRO A 212 -10.27 -31.91 2.60
CA PRO A 212 -10.23 -33.28 3.10
C PRO A 212 -8.85 -33.97 2.98
N GLU A 213 -8.07 -33.60 1.97
CA GLU A 213 -6.70 -34.08 1.75
C GLU A 213 -5.66 -33.57 2.75
N ASP A 214 -5.94 -32.43 3.36
CA ASP A 214 -5.05 -31.77 4.34
C ASP A 214 -5.21 -32.31 5.76
N ILE A 215 -6.18 -33.20 5.97
CA ILE A 215 -6.47 -33.77 7.28
C ILE A 215 -6.30 -35.29 7.30
N ARG A 216 -5.67 -35.79 8.36
CA ARG A 216 -5.66 -37.20 8.71
C ARG A 216 -6.54 -37.43 9.94
N ILE A 217 -7.49 -38.35 9.86
CA ILE A 217 -8.42 -38.68 10.91
C ILE A 217 -8.10 -40.09 11.40
N ASP A 218 -7.68 -40.20 12.66
CA ASP A 218 -7.42 -41.47 13.33
C ASP A 218 -8.48 -41.69 14.41
N THR A 219 -8.99 -42.89 14.50
CA THR A 219 -9.90 -43.32 15.59
C THR A 219 -9.10 -44.12 16.62
N MET A 220 -9.38 -43.89 17.90
CA MET A 220 -8.68 -44.56 18.99
C MET A 220 -9.62 -44.80 20.18
N ARG A 221 -9.16 -45.63 21.10
CA ARG A 221 -9.85 -45.82 22.36
C ARG A 221 -9.73 -44.60 23.24
N ALA A 222 -10.82 -44.21 23.88
CA ALA A 222 -10.76 -43.11 24.84
C ALA A 222 -9.99 -43.55 26.09
N SER A 223 -9.05 -42.73 26.55
CA SER A 223 -8.36 -42.98 27.84
C SER A 223 -9.08 -42.21 28.95
N GLY A 224 -9.51 -42.90 30.01
CA GLY A 224 -10.12 -42.25 31.17
C GLY A 224 -10.73 -43.28 32.16
N ALA A 225 -11.06 -42.85 33.37
CA ALA A 225 -11.80 -43.64 34.34
C ALA A 225 -13.21 -43.83 33.86
N GLY A 226 -13.50 -44.98 33.25
CA GLY A 226 -14.80 -45.33 32.69
C GLY A 226 -15.01 -46.83 32.66
N GLY A 227 -16.28 -47.26 32.57
CA GLY A 227 -16.67 -48.68 32.56
C GLY A 227 -16.29 -49.39 31.24
N GLN A 228 -16.82 -50.59 31.04
CA GLN A 228 -16.49 -51.51 29.94
C GLN A 228 -16.55 -50.88 28.54
N HIS A 229 -17.43 -49.88 28.32
CA HIS A 229 -17.64 -49.20 27.03
C HIS A 229 -16.42 -48.36 26.60
N VAL A 230 -15.72 -47.68 27.53
CA VAL A 230 -14.54 -46.82 27.25
C VAL A 230 -13.36 -47.65 26.79
N ASN A 231 -13.23 -48.88 27.27
CA ASN A 231 -12.11 -49.76 27.01
C ASN A 231 -12.29 -50.64 25.75
N THR A 232 -13.52 -50.74 25.20
CA THR A 232 -13.84 -51.64 24.10
C THR A 232 -14.17 -50.94 22.78
N THR A 233 -14.52 -49.64 22.83
CA THR A 233 -14.99 -48.90 21.63
C THR A 233 -14.01 -47.82 21.22
N ASP A 234 -13.64 -47.76 19.92
CA ASP A 234 -12.80 -46.73 19.35
C ASP A 234 -13.62 -45.44 19.10
N SER A 235 -14.10 -44.80 20.16
CA SER A 235 -14.96 -43.61 20.09
C SER A 235 -14.20 -42.31 20.00
N ALA A 236 -12.93 -42.25 20.47
CA ALA A 236 -12.12 -41.05 20.40
C ALA A 236 -11.61 -40.80 18.97
N VAL A 237 -11.62 -39.56 18.57
CA VAL A 237 -11.17 -39.10 17.24
C VAL A 237 -9.99 -38.15 17.41
N ARG A 238 -8.95 -38.43 16.67
CA ARG A 238 -7.77 -37.55 16.52
C ARG A 238 -7.70 -37.05 15.10
N ILE A 239 -7.71 -35.74 14.93
CA ILE A 239 -7.52 -35.09 13.63
C ILE A 239 -6.17 -34.40 13.63
N THR A 240 -5.37 -34.72 12.61
CA THR A 240 -4.08 -34.08 12.36
C THR A 240 -4.19 -33.29 11.07
N HIS A 241 -3.95 -31.99 11.14
CA HIS A 241 -3.82 -31.14 9.95
C HIS A 241 -2.39 -31.25 9.45
N ILE A 242 -2.21 -31.83 8.26
CA ILE A 242 -0.89 -32.22 7.73
C ILE A 242 0.00 -31.00 7.47
N PRO A 243 -0.49 -29.88 6.83
CA PRO A 243 0.35 -28.74 6.51
C PRO A 243 0.86 -27.98 7.75
N SER A 244 0.01 -27.78 8.78
CA SER A 244 0.39 -27.04 10.00
C SER A 244 0.91 -27.94 11.12
N GLY A 245 0.69 -29.25 11.05
CA GLY A 245 1.02 -30.19 12.12
C GLY A 245 0.13 -30.12 13.36
N ILE A 246 -0.93 -29.30 13.34
CA ILE A 246 -1.86 -29.17 14.46
C ILE A 246 -2.61 -30.49 14.68
N VAL A 247 -2.61 -30.95 15.91
CA VAL A 247 -3.33 -32.17 16.34
C VAL A 247 -4.43 -31.80 17.31
N VAL A 248 -5.64 -32.28 17.03
CA VAL A 248 -6.81 -32.13 17.90
C VAL A 248 -7.38 -33.52 18.23
N THR A 249 -7.66 -33.76 19.51
CA THR A 249 -8.27 -34.99 19.96
C THR A 249 -9.57 -34.67 20.68
N SER A 250 -10.63 -35.44 20.38
CA SER A 250 -11.89 -35.39 21.08
C SER A 250 -12.30 -36.81 21.51
N ALA A 251 -12.71 -36.98 22.78
CA ALA A 251 -12.89 -38.29 23.42
C ALA A 251 -14.22 -38.40 24.21
N GLU A 252 -15.33 -37.96 23.59
CA GLU A 252 -16.67 -38.15 24.15
C GLU A 252 -17.28 -39.51 23.76
N LYS A 253 -18.53 -39.76 24.18
CA LYS A 253 -19.21 -41.05 23.99
C LYS A 253 -19.53 -41.38 22.52
N SER A 254 -19.69 -40.40 21.66
CA SER A 254 -20.08 -40.57 20.26
C SER A 254 -18.95 -40.20 19.29
N GLN A 255 -18.52 -41.15 18.45
CA GLN A 255 -17.50 -40.94 17.44
C GLN A 255 -17.87 -39.82 16.44
N HIS A 256 -19.12 -39.76 15.99
CA HIS A 256 -19.60 -38.69 15.11
C HIS A 256 -19.52 -37.31 15.75
N GLN A 257 -19.86 -37.21 17.02
CA GLN A 257 -19.81 -35.97 17.78
C GLN A 257 -18.34 -35.53 18.01
N ASN A 258 -17.47 -36.51 18.31
CA ASN A 258 -16.02 -36.27 18.45
C ASN A 258 -15.39 -35.74 17.17
N ARG A 259 -15.76 -36.28 16.01
CA ARG A 259 -15.32 -35.79 14.72
C ARG A 259 -15.76 -34.36 14.49
N ALA A 260 -17.03 -34.04 14.72
CA ALA A 260 -17.55 -32.68 14.55
C ALA A 260 -16.91 -31.68 15.51
N ASN A 261 -16.72 -32.06 16.77
CA ASN A 261 -16.07 -31.25 17.79
C ASN A 261 -14.58 -31.03 17.46
N ALA A 262 -13.86 -32.08 17.07
CA ALA A 262 -12.45 -31.97 16.69
C ALA A 262 -12.26 -31.07 15.46
N MET A 263 -13.16 -31.11 14.49
CA MET A 263 -13.13 -30.20 13.32
C MET A 263 -13.37 -28.74 13.72
N LYS A 264 -14.32 -28.49 14.64
CA LYS A 264 -14.54 -27.11 15.15
C LYS A 264 -13.31 -26.57 15.88
N VAL A 265 -12.71 -27.39 16.75
CA VAL A 265 -11.50 -27.01 17.49
C VAL A 265 -10.31 -26.84 16.55
N LEU A 266 -10.18 -27.70 15.53
CA LEU A 266 -9.13 -27.56 14.53
C LEU A 266 -9.25 -26.23 13.77
N ARG A 267 -10.48 -25.88 13.31
CA ARG A 267 -10.73 -24.61 12.63
C ARG A 267 -10.40 -23.41 13.51
N ALA A 268 -10.78 -23.42 14.78
CA ALA A 268 -10.46 -22.38 15.73
C ALA A 268 -8.94 -22.24 15.93
N ARG A 269 -8.20 -23.35 16.09
CA ARG A 269 -6.74 -23.32 16.25
C ARG A 269 -6.01 -22.85 15.00
N LEU A 270 -6.47 -23.22 13.82
CA LEU A 270 -5.92 -22.73 12.55
C LEU A 270 -6.17 -21.23 12.41
N PHE A 271 -7.34 -20.76 12.80
CA PHE A 271 -7.64 -19.33 12.84
C PHE A 271 -6.72 -18.58 13.79
N ASP A 272 -6.58 -19.06 15.02
CA ASP A 272 -5.70 -18.46 16.03
C ASP A 272 -4.23 -18.40 15.53
N GLU A 273 -3.74 -19.47 14.88
CA GLU A 273 -2.38 -19.52 14.33
C GLU A 273 -2.18 -18.50 13.21
N GLN A 274 -3.12 -18.42 12.27
CA GLN A 274 -3.06 -17.47 11.16
C GLN A 274 -3.20 -16.01 11.64
N ASP A 275 -4.09 -15.78 12.59
CA ASP A 275 -4.27 -14.44 13.19
C ASP A 275 -3.03 -14.01 13.98
N GLN A 276 -2.43 -14.90 14.76
CA GLN A 276 -1.16 -14.63 15.45
C GLN A 276 -0.03 -14.32 14.47
N LYS A 277 0.06 -15.06 13.35
CA LYS A 277 1.05 -14.82 12.32
C LYS A 277 0.84 -13.45 11.66
N ALA A 278 -0.37 -13.16 11.24
CA ALA A 278 -0.74 -11.87 10.65
C ALA A 278 -0.51 -10.70 11.62
N SER A 279 -0.83 -10.90 12.91
CA SER A 279 -0.58 -9.91 13.97
C SER A 279 0.92 -9.67 14.20
N SER A 280 1.72 -10.75 14.18
CA SER A 280 3.19 -10.66 14.31
C SER A 280 3.81 -9.92 13.12
N GLU A 281 3.40 -10.24 11.90
CA GLU A 281 3.86 -9.56 10.68
C GLU A 281 3.48 -8.07 10.68
N ARG A 282 2.26 -7.74 11.13
CA ARG A 282 1.81 -6.35 11.31
C ARG A 282 2.64 -5.61 12.36
N ALA A 283 2.93 -6.25 13.49
CA ALA A 283 3.74 -5.67 14.55
C ALA A 283 5.19 -5.41 14.09
N GLU A 284 5.77 -6.33 13.32
CA GLU A 284 7.11 -6.19 12.75
C GLU A 284 7.14 -5.08 11.67
N SER A 285 6.16 -5.04 10.79
CA SER A 285 6.01 -3.96 9.79
C SER A 285 5.86 -2.60 10.44
N ARG A 286 5.00 -2.49 11.48
CA ARG A 286 4.86 -1.26 12.27
C ARG A 286 6.20 -0.85 12.89
N LYS A 287 6.91 -1.78 13.52
CA LYS A 287 8.19 -1.51 14.17
C LYS A 287 9.25 -1.03 13.17
N SER A 288 9.27 -1.58 11.96
CA SER A 288 10.19 -1.15 10.91
C SER A 288 9.88 0.26 10.39
N GLN A 289 8.59 0.66 10.35
CA GLN A 289 8.17 1.99 9.90
C GLN A 289 8.42 3.08 10.94
N VAL A 290 8.24 2.78 12.22
CA VAL A 290 8.22 3.78 13.31
C VAL A 290 9.53 3.79 14.11
N GLY A 291 10.33 2.74 14.01
CA GLY A 291 11.58 2.62 14.79
C GLY A 291 11.34 2.64 16.29
N SER A 292 12.13 3.43 17.02
CA SER A 292 11.97 3.64 18.45
C SER A 292 10.89 4.68 18.82
N GLY A 293 10.35 5.43 17.84
CA GLY A 293 9.46 6.56 18.07
C GLY A 293 10.14 7.79 18.67
N ASP A 294 11.48 7.79 18.73
CA ASP A 294 12.24 8.93 19.23
C ASP A 294 12.23 10.09 18.21
N ARG A 295 12.16 11.31 18.73
CA ARG A 295 12.20 12.54 17.93
C ARG A 295 13.47 12.74 17.10
N SER A 296 14.52 11.96 17.34
CA SER A 296 15.74 11.96 16.53
C SER A 296 15.56 11.24 15.20
N GLU A 297 14.68 10.24 15.13
CA GLU A 297 14.38 9.42 13.93
C GLU A 297 13.33 10.08 13.02
N ARG A 298 13.10 11.37 13.18
CA ARG A 298 12.08 12.12 12.45
C ARG A 298 12.21 12.04 10.94
N ILE A 299 11.10 11.76 10.27
CA ILE A 299 10.99 11.92 8.81
C ILE A 299 10.59 13.35 8.45
N ARG A 300 9.75 14.01 9.27
CA ARG A 300 9.23 15.35 8.98
C ARG A 300 9.19 16.23 10.24
N THR A 301 9.47 17.52 10.05
CA THR A 301 9.40 18.52 11.14
C THR A 301 8.40 19.61 10.79
N TYR A 302 7.48 19.87 11.72
CA TYR A 302 6.49 20.93 11.69
C TYR A 302 6.95 22.05 12.64
N ASN A 303 7.48 23.14 12.08
CA ASN A 303 8.01 24.26 12.86
C ASN A 303 7.02 25.42 12.83
N PHE A 304 6.24 25.56 13.89
CA PHE A 304 5.20 26.59 14.01
C PHE A 304 5.77 28.00 14.09
N PRO A 305 6.80 28.31 14.92
CA PRO A 305 7.40 29.62 14.95
C PRO A 305 7.91 30.14 13.61
N GLN A 306 8.35 29.25 12.73
CA GLN A 306 8.85 29.59 11.41
C GLN A 306 7.84 29.38 10.29
N GLY A 307 6.63 28.86 10.59
CA GLY A 307 5.57 28.60 9.62
C GLY A 307 5.97 27.60 8.53
N ARG A 308 6.93 26.69 8.82
CA ARG A 308 7.48 25.78 7.82
C ARG A 308 7.32 24.31 8.19
N VAL A 309 7.21 23.48 7.15
CA VAL A 309 7.30 22.03 7.21
C VAL A 309 8.53 21.60 6.43
N THR A 310 9.35 20.71 7.01
CA THR A 310 10.53 20.15 6.35
C THR A 310 10.44 18.63 6.36
N ASP A 311 10.41 18.02 5.17
CA ASP A 311 10.58 16.58 5.01
C ASP A 311 12.08 16.27 4.84
N HIS A 312 12.64 15.53 5.79
CA HIS A 312 14.07 15.27 5.85
C HIS A 312 14.55 14.18 4.90
N ARG A 313 13.64 13.36 4.37
CA ARG A 313 13.97 12.28 3.44
C ARG A 313 14.40 12.82 2.08
N ILE A 314 13.75 13.89 1.64
CA ILE A 314 13.96 14.52 0.33
C ILE A 314 14.45 15.98 0.45
N ASN A 315 14.79 16.43 1.66
CA ASN A 315 15.20 17.80 1.97
C ASN A 315 14.21 18.89 1.48
N LEU A 316 12.92 18.56 1.38
CA LEU A 316 11.87 19.48 0.97
C LEU A 316 11.49 20.40 2.14
N THR A 317 11.50 21.72 1.91
CA THR A 317 11.02 22.69 2.90
C THR A 317 9.94 23.57 2.28
N LEU A 318 8.76 23.61 2.89
CA LEU A 318 7.61 24.41 2.48
C LEU A 318 7.21 25.38 3.60
N TYR A 319 7.04 26.65 3.26
CA TYR A 319 6.59 27.71 4.18
C TYR A 319 5.08 27.89 4.16
N LYS A 320 4.34 26.73 4.19
CA LYS A 320 2.89 26.64 4.10
C LYS A 320 2.32 25.78 5.25
N LEU A 321 2.95 25.85 6.44
CA LEU A 321 2.55 25.01 7.58
C LEU A 321 1.06 25.07 7.89
N PRO A 322 0.38 26.24 7.92
CA PRO A 322 -1.06 26.29 8.20
C PRO A 322 -1.87 25.49 7.17
N GLN A 323 -1.56 25.63 5.87
CA GLN A 323 -2.27 24.94 4.79
C GLN A 323 -1.98 23.42 4.80
N ILE A 324 -0.77 23.03 5.22
CA ILE A 324 -0.41 21.61 5.33
C ILE A 324 -1.17 20.97 6.50
N ILE A 325 -1.22 21.62 7.68
CA ILE A 325 -1.93 21.09 8.85
C ILE A 325 -3.44 21.06 8.64
N THR A 326 -3.99 21.94 7.79
CA THR A 326 -5.40 21.84 7.39
C THR A 326 -5.67 20.79 6.32
N GLY A 327 -4.64 20.15 5.79
CA GLY A 327 -4.74 19.13 4.73
C GLY A 327 -4.76 19.70 3.31
N GLU A 328 -4.92 21.01 3.12
CA GLU A 328 -5.06 21.65 1.81
C GLU A 328 -3.81 21.52 0.93
N ALA A 329 -2.63 21.70 1.54
CA ALA A 329 -1.34 21.65 0.84
C ALA A 329 -0.53 20.37 1.14
N LEU A 330 -1.12 19.37 1.79
CA LEU A 330 -0.42 18.10 2.08
C LEU A 330 -0.07 17.35 0.79
N GLY A 331 -0.89 17.48 -0.25
CA GLY A 331 -0.65 16.88 -1.57
C GLY A 331 0.71 17.27 -2.15
N GLU A 332 1.15 18.52 -1.99
CA GLU A 332 2.46 18.98 -2.50
C GLU A 332 3.63 18.16 -1.89
N VAL A 333 3.51 17.77 -0.63
CA VAL A 333 4.53 16.95 0.04
C VAL A 333 4.47 15.50 -0.42
N ILE A 334 3.25 14.94 -0.52
CA ILE A 334 3.04 13.56 -0.95
C ILE A 334 3.49 13.38 -2.41
N ASP A 335 3.13 14.32 -3.30
CA ASP A 335 3.52 14.28 -4.72
C ASP A 335 5.04 14.37 -4.89
N ALA A 336 5.71 15.20 -4.10
CA ALA A 336 7.17 15.28 -4.11
C ALA A 336 7.82 13.95 -3.66
N LEU A 337 7.27 13.28 -2.65
CA LEU A 337 7.74 11.98 -2.19
C LEU A 337 7.50 10.88 -3.22
N ILE A 338 6.35 10.89 -3.90
CA ILE A 338 6.04 9.97 -5.00
C ILE A 338 7.04 10.17 -6.13
N THR A 339 7.28 11.42 -6.54
CA THR A 339 8.22 11.76 -7.62
C THR A 339 9.64 11.30 -7.30
N GLU A 340 10.12 11.53 -6.08
CA GLU A 340 11.46 11.08 -5.66
C GLU A 340 11.57 9.55 -5.63
N ASN A 341 10.53 8.86 -5.12
CA ASN A 341 10.51 7.39 -5.14
C ASN A 341 10.50 6.84 -6.57
N GLN A 342 9.72 7.43 -7.48
CA GLN A 342 9.69 7.05 -8.88
C GLN A 342 11.06 7.27 -9.54
N ALA A 343 11.72 8.40 -9.26
CA ALA A 343 13.06 8.68 -9.76
C ALA A 343 14.08 7.65 -9.26
N ALA A 344 14.02 7.29 -7.98
CA ALA A 344 14.89 6.26 -7.41
C ALA A 344 14.66 4.88 -8.03
N GLN A 345 13.40 4.50 -8.26
CA GLN A 345 13.05 3.23 -8.92
C GLN A 345 13.52 3.19 -10.37
N LEU A 346 13.38 4.30 -11.11
CA LEU A 346 13.89 4.40 -12.48
C LEU A 346 15.40 4.26 -12.52
N ALA A 347 16.13 4.95 -11.63
CA ALA A 347 17.58 4.83 -11.53
C ALA A 347 18.05 3.41 -11.20
N ALA A 348 17.31 2.70 -10.33
CA ALA A 348 17.60 1.29 -10.00
C ALA A 348 17.35 0.35 -11.19
N MET A 349 16.31 0.60 -11.99
CA MET A 349 16.04 -0.18 -13.21
C MET A 349 17.13 0.03 -14.28
N GLU A 350 17.66 1.25 -14.41
CA GLU A 350 18.76 1.55 -15.36
C GLU A 350 20.09 0.90 -14.94
N GLN A 351 20.33 0.71 -13.63
CA GLN A 351 21.55 0.05 -13.12
C GLN A 351 21.47 -1.48 -13.16
N GLY A 352 20.27 -2.05 -13.21
CA GLY A 352 20.04 -3.51 -13.27
C GLY A 352 19.84 -4.08 -14.68
N ALA A 353 19.86 -3.21 -15.69
CA ALA A 353 19.77 -3.56 -17.11
C ALA A 353 21.17 -3.50 -17.75
#